data_eebc562ff0fd9f95820f09706bb88e59
#
_entry.id   eebc562ff0fd9f95820f09706bb88e59
#
_cell.length_a   1.000
_cell.length_b   1.000
_cell.length_c   1.000
_cell.angle_alpha   90.00
_cell.angle_beta   90.00
_cell.angle_gamma   90.00
#
_symmetry.space_group_name_H-M   'P 1'
#
loop_
_entity.id
_entity.type
_entity.pdbx_description
1 polymer ?
#
loop_
_entity_poly.entity_id
_entity_poly.type
_entity_poly.pdbx_seq_one_letter_code
_entity_poly.pdbx_strand_id
1 'polypeptide(L)'
;MRIVSLVPSLTKTLADLGLPKEHLVGRTPWCISPEEYVLDIPVVGGTKTPNLGKIIALNPDLVIMDKEENPLEVFNELDRNGIERFVSEVVSPEDVPDMLRLLGDKIDCKELSETFAAKIELELDKKNKDNGPKVAAMIWHEPLMCVSPTRYSGSLLEQCGFIVPDFEPDGNGYPVVTTNHLIEHNIEGMLLSSEPHNFALEEGEAISERVALEGGQNIWNVCIDGEALTWFGTHTLYGLKHFKALCEDLKMRAS
;
A
#
# COMPACT_ATOMS: atom_id res chain seq x y z
N MET A 1 14.24 0.86 -23.54
CA MET A 1 14.09 1.83 -22.42
C MET A 1 14.82 1.28 -21.19
N ARG A 2 15.50 2.11 -20.41
CA ARG A 2 16.20 1.72 -19.17
C ARG A 2 15.43 2.33 -17.99
N ILE A 3 14.90 1.50 -17.13
CA ILE A 3 13.99 1.92 -16.03
C ILE A 3 14.63 1.60 -14.68
N VAL A 4 14.61 2.56 -13.76
CA VAL A 4 14.87 2.34 -12.34
C VAL A 4 13.55 2.46 -11.59
N SER A 5 13.22 1.48 -10.75
CA SER A 5 12.02 1.54 -9.90
C SER A 5 12.39 1.73 -8.43
N LEU A 6 11.84 2.77 -7.81
CA LEU A 6 12.06 3.10 -6.40
C LEU A 6 10.88 2.69 -5.50
N VAL A 7 9.85 2.03 -6.07
CA VAL A 7 8.60 1.68 -5.38
C VAL A 7 8.32 0.18 -5.56
N PRO A 8 8.21 -0.61 -4.47
CA PRO A 8 8.00 -2.07 -4.52
C PRO A 8 6.74 -2.46 -5.31
N SER A 9 5.60 -1.87 -4.98
CA SER A 9 4.31 -2.14 -5.63
C SER A 9 4.31 -1.81 -7.12
N LEU A 10 4.99 -0.72 -7.52
CA LEU A 10 5.15 -0.36 -8.93
C LEU A 10 6.16 -1.25 -9.65
N THR A 11 7.19 -1.78 -8.96
CA THR A 11 8.08 -2.80 -9.55
C THR A 11 7.31 -4.06 -9.91
N LYS A 12 6.43 -4.53 -9.02
CA LYS A 12 5.51 -5.62 -9.31
C LYS A 12 4.57 -5.27 -10.46
N THR A 13 4.03 -4.05 -10.46
CA THR A 13 3.16 -3.55 -11.53
C THR A 13 3.86 -3.59 -12.89
N LEU A 14 5.14 -3.16 -13.00
CA LEU A 14 5.90 -3.25 -14.24
C LEU A 14 5.96 -4.69 -14.78
N ALA A 15 6.22 -5.66 -13.90
CA ALA A 15 6.24 -7.08 -14.26
C ALA A 15 4.86 -7.58 -14.73
N ASP A 16 3.80 -7.25 -14.01
CA ASP A 16 2.42 -7.65 -14.33
C ASP A 16 1.92 -7.03 -15.65
N LEU A 17 2.39 -5.84 -15.97
CA LEU A 17 2.13 -5.18 -17.25
C LEU A 17 2.96 -5.74 -18.41
N GLY A 18 3.80 -6.75 -18.14
CA GLY A 18 4.58 -7.44 -19.14
C GLY A 18 5.82 -6.68 -19.63
N LEU A 19 6.31 -5.70 -18.87
CA LEU A 19 7.57 -5.04 -19.20
C LEU A 19 8.71 -6.06 -19.16
N PRO A 20 9.49 -6.25 -20.26
CA PRO A 20 10.60 -7.19 -20.25
C PRO A 20 11.64 -6.84 -19.17
N LYS A 21 12.13 -7.87 -18.46
CA LYS A 21 13.06 -7.75 -17.32
C LYS A 21 14.31 -6.91 -17.66
N GLU A 22 14.82 -7.03 -18.87
CA GLU A 22 16.00 -6.30 -19.36
C GLU A 22 15.83 -4.77 -19.38
N HIS A 23 14.60 -4.29 -19.29
CA HIS A 23 14.32 -2.87 -19.18
C HIS A 23 14.50 -2.35 -17.74
N LEU A 24 14.33 -3.19 -16.72
CA LEU A 24 14.52 -2.83 -15.31
C LEU A 24 16.01 -2.92 -14.97
N VAL A 25 16.69 -1.77 -14.82
CA VAL A 25 18.14 -1.69 -14.61
C VAL A 25 18.54 -1.36 -13.18
N GLY A 26 17.58 -1.01 -12.32
CA GLY A 26 17.82 -0.72 -10.90
C GLY A 26 16.53 -0.78 -10.08
N ARG A 27 16.66 -1.17 -8.81
CA ARG A 27 15.55 -1.32 -7.87
C ARG A 27 15.93 -0.99 -6.44
N THR A 28 14.95 -0.89 -5.54
CA THR A 28 15.20 -0.86 -4.09
C THR A 28 15.36 -2.30 -3.55
N PRO A 29 15.93 -2.49 -2.34
CA PRO A 29 15.99 -3.82 -1.70
C PRO A 29 14.60 -4.40 -1.39
N TRP A 30 13.59 -3.55 -1.28
CA TRP A 30 12.19 -3.91 -0.99
C TRP A 30 11.39 -4.30 -2.23
N CYS A 31 11.90 -4.08 -3.43
CA CYS A 31 11.34 -4.58 -4.68
C CYS A 31 11.68 -6.08 -4.81
N ILE A 32 10.90 -6.93 -4.18
CA ILE A 32 11.17 -8.37 -4.03
C ILE A 32 10.27 -9.25 -4.91
N SER A 33 9.22 -8.70 -5.47
CA SER A 33 8.19 -9.44 -6.20
C SER A 33 8.00 -8.90 -7.64
N PRO A 34 7.81 -9.80 -8.65
CA PRO A 34 8.08 -11.25 -8.57
C PRO A 34 9.58 -11.56 -8.46
N GLU A 35 9.96 -12.57 -7.68
CA GLU A 35 11.38 -12.86 -7.39
C GLU A 35 12.22 -13.05 -8.65
N GLU A 36 11.75 -13.84 -9.60
CA GLU A 36 12.45 -14.11 -10.87
C GLU A 36 12.62 -12.86 -11.75
N TYR A 37 11.76 -11.85 -11.56
CA TYR A 37 11.85 -10.59 -12.29
C TYR A 37 12.92 -9.66 -11.73
N VAL A 38 13.16 -9.69 -10.42
CA VAL A 38 14.01 -8.73 -9.70
C VAL A 38 15.35 -9.29 -9.23
N LEU A 39 15.55 -10.62 -9.20
CA LEU A 39 16.68 -11.30 -8.56
C LEU A 39 18.06 -10.71 -8.89
N ASP A 40 18.34 -10.48 -10.18
CA ASP A 40 19.65 -10.02 -10.66
C ASP A 40 19.72 -8.50 -10.88
N ILE A 41 18.67 -7.75 -10.51
CA ILE A 41 18.61 -6.32 -10.74
C ILE A 41 19.39 -5.56 -9.64
N PRO A 42 20.32 -4.67 -9.98
CA PRO A 42 21.12 -3.91 -9.03
C PRO A 42 20.28 -3.11 -8.03
N VAL A 43 20.68 -3.13 -6.76
CA VAL A 43 20.06 -2.33 -5.71
C VAL A 43 20.66 -0.92 -5.67
N VAL A 44 19.79 0.09 -5.84
CA VAL A 44 20.18 1.51 -5.89
C VAL A 44 19.90 2.28 -4.59
N GLY A 45 19.63 1.59 -3.48
CA GLY A 45 19.29 2.19 -2.19
C GLY A 45 17.81 1.96 -1.81
N GLY A 46 17.42 2.39 -0.61
CA GLY A 46 16.04 2.25 -0.10
C GLY A 46 15.07 3.27 -0.71
N THR A 47 13.75 3.07 -0.50
CA THR A 47 12.69 3.99 -0.96
C THR A 47 12.89 5.41 -0.43
N LYS A 48 13.15 5.55 0.87
CA LYS A 48 13.38 6.84 1.53
C LYS A 48 14.83 7.35 1.41
N THR A 49 15.77 6.47 1.04
CA THR A 49 17.21 6.77 0.95
C THR A 49 17.85 6.20 -0.31
N PRO A 50 17.33 6.52 -1.51
CA PRO A 50 17.92 6.06 -2.75
C PRO A 50 19.29 6.70 -2.98
N ASN A 51 20.20 5.93 -3.58
CA ASN A 51 21.54 6.41 -3.91
C ASN A 51 21.55 7.03 -5.32
N LEU A 52 21.45 8.33 -5.39
CA LEU A 52 21.42 9.10 -6.63
C LEU A 52 22.62 8.83 -7.54
N GLY A 53 23.82 8.69 -6.96
CA GLY A 53 25.03 8.38 -7.75
C GLY A 53 24.91 7.03 -8.47
N LYS A 54 24.36 6.01 -7.81
CA LYS A 54 24.10 4.71 -8.45
C LYS A 54 23.02 4.82 -9.52
N ILE A 55 21.95 5.56 -9.26
CA ILE A 55 20.85 5.76 -10.23
C ILE A 55 21.39 6.44 -11.50
N ILE A 56 22.11 7.56 -11.35
CA ILE A 56 22.68 8.29 -12.47
C ILE A 56 23.68 7.43 -13.26
N ALA A 57 24.53 6.65 -12.57
CA ALA A 57 25.50 5.76 -13.21
C ALA A 57 24.86 4.65 -14.06
N LEU A 58 23.60 4.27 -13.77
CA LEU A 58 22.84 3.33 -14.59
C LEU A 58 22.31 3.97 -15.88
N ASN A 59 22.42 5.29 -16.04
CA ASN A 59 21.90 6.04 -17.18
C ASN A 59 20.47 5.64 -17.55
N PRO A 60 19.50 5.81 -16.63
CA PRO A 60 18.12 5.43 -16.90
C PRO A 60 17.43 6.43 -17.83
N ASP A 61 16.55 5.94 -18.69
CA ASP A 61 15.62 6.76 -19.48
C ASP A 61 14.45 7.23 -18.59
N LEU A 62 14.06 6.42 -17.59
CA LEU A 62 12.90 6.68 -16.75
C LEU A 62 13.17 6.18 -15.30
N VAL A 63 12.78 6.98 -14.31
CA VAL A 63 12.73 6.57 -12.90
C VAL A 63 11.28 6.54 -12.42
N ILE A 64 10.85 5.40 -11.91
CA ILE A 64 9.51 5.21 -11.32
C ILE A 64 9.57 5.57 -9.84
N MET A 65 8.70 6.47 -9.43
CA MET A 65 8.63 7.06 -8.10
C MET A 65 7.18 7.16 -7.61
N ASP A 66 7.03 7.35 -6.33
CA ASP A 66 5.77 7.72 -5.70
C ASP A 66 5.96 8.93 -4.79
N LYS A 67 4.96 9.80 -4.74
CA LYS A 67 5.00 11.07 -3.99
C LYS A 67 5.11 10.87 -2.49
N GLU A 68 4.48 9.83 -1.95
CA GLU A 68 4.53 9.49 -0.53
C GLU A 68 5.80 8.71 -0.19
N GLU A 69 6.19 7.77 -1.06
CA GLU A 69 7.29 6.85 -0.81
C GLU A 69 8.67 7.49 -0.95
N ASN A 70 8.85 8.42 -1.88
CA ASN A 70 10.17 8.92 -2.23
C ASN A 70 10.36 10.39 -1.83
N PRO A 71 11.59 10.77 -1.36
CA PRO A 71 11.88 12.15 -0.96
C PRO A 71 11.84 13.13 -2.14
N LEU A 72 11.33 14.33 -1.90
CA LEU A 72 11.28 15.42 -2.89
C LEU A 72 12.68 15.80 -3.43
N GLU A 73 13.72 15.66 -2.59
CA GLU A 73 15.11 15.92 -2.98
C GLU A 73 15.58 15.01 -4.12
N VAL A 74 15.15 13.74 -4.10
CA VAL A 74 15.44 12.77 -5.18
C VAL A 74 14.80 13.22 -6.49
N PHE A 75 13.54 13.62 -6.43
CA PHE A 75 12.83 14.17 -7.56
C PHE A 75 13.57 15.37 -8.18
N ASN A 76 13.95 16.35 -7.35
CA ASN A 76 14.65 17.57 -7.78
C ASN A 76 16.03 17.26 -8.40
N GLU A 77 16.74 16.29 -7.84
CA GLU A 77 18.08 15.93 -8.36
C GLU A 77 18.01 15.19 -9.69
N LEU A 78 17.03 14.32 -9.88
CA LEU A 78 16.77 13.66 -11.16
C LEU A 78 16.44 14.71 -12.24
N ASP A 79 15.65 15.72 -11.87
CA ASP A 79 15.31 16.84 -12.76
C ASP A 79 16.55 17.62 -13.24
N ARG A 80 17.43 17.98 -12.29
CA ARG A 80 18.70 18.67 -12.61
C ARG A 80 19.60 17.87 -13.56
N ASN A 81 19.50 16.54 -13.50
CA ASN A 81 20.26 15.64 -14.38
C ASN A 81 19.51 15.30 -15.68
N GLY A 82 18.35 15.89 -15.95
CA GLY A 82 17.57 15.66 -17.17
C GLY A 82 16.99 14.24 -17.28
N ILE A 83 16.84 13.52 -16.16
CA ILE A 83 16.31 12.16 -16.10
C ILE A 83 14.79 12.24 -16.00
N GLU A 84 14.09 11.56 -16.90
CA GLU A 84 12.64 11.52 -16.89
C GLU A 84 12.11 10.72 -15.69
N ARG A 85 10.95 11.13 -15.17
CA ARG A 85 10.32 10.51 -14.00
C ARG A 85 8.85 10.22 -14.28
N PHE A 86 8.40 9.10 -13.77
CA PHE A 86 6.99 8.83 -13.52
C PHE A 86 6.78 8.89 -12.02
N VAL A 87 5.91 9.78 -11.55
CA VAL A 87 5.61 9.95 -10.13
C VAL A 87 4.14 9.65 -9.91
N SER A 88 3.84 8.56 -9.22
CA SER A 88 2.47 8.24 -8.79
C SER A 88 2.07 9.10 -7.58
N GLU A 89 0.78 9.37 -7.49
CA GLU A 89 0.12 9.98 -6.34
C GLU A 89 -1.22 9.23 -6.17
N VAL A 90 -1.18 8.11 -5.45
CA VAL A 90 -2.33 7.24 -5.24
C VAL A 90 -2.73 7.33 -3.77
N VAL A 91 -3.86 7.95 -3.50
CA VAL A 91 -4.41 8.11 -2.14
C VAL A 91 -5.66 7.25 -1.90
N SER A 92 -6.22 6.70 -2.97
CA SER A 92 -7.39 5.81 -2.92
C SER A 92 -7.31 4.73 -4.02
N PRO A 93 -8.04 3.61 -3.90
CA PRO A 93 -8.14 2.61 -4.96
C PRO A 93 -8.72 3.15 -6.27
N GLU A 94 -9.53 4.19 -6.20
CA GLU A 94 -10.14 4.87 -7.35
C GLU A 94 -9.11 5.59 -8.23
N ASP A 95 -7.94 5.98 -7.68
CA ASP A 95 -6.86 6.63 -8.43
C ASP A 95 -6.07 5.64 -9.29
N VAL A 96 -6.13 4.35 -8.95
CA VAL A 96 -5.28 3.31 -9.53
C VAL A 96 -5.53 3.07 -11.02
N PRO A 97 -6.78 3.00 -11.53
CA PRO A 97 -7.03 2.79 -12.95
C PRO A 97 -6.35 3.83 -13.85
N ASP A 98 -6.48 5.11 -13.52
CA ASP A 98 -5.88 6.19 -14.30
C ASP A 98 -4.35 6.19 -14.18
N MET A 99 -3.81 5.92 -12.98
CA MET A 99 -2.38 5.75 -12.79
C MET A 99 -1.82 4.61 -13.65
N LEU A 100 -2.51 3.46 -13.73
CA LEU A 100 -2.11 2.32 -14.57
C LEU A 100 -2.10 2.69 -16.06
N ARG A 101 -3.13 3.40 -16.54
CA ARG A 101 -3.20 3.88 -17.94
C ARG A 101 -2.03 4.80 -18.26
N LEU A 102 -1.75 5.78 -17.38
CA LEU A 102 -0.63 6.70 -17.55
C LEU A 102 0.73 5.98 -17.55
N LEU A 103 0.92 5.02 -16.63
CA LEU A 103 2.14 4.21 -16.59
C LEU A 103 2.27 3.34 -17.83
N GLY A 104 1.18 2.68 -18.25
CA GLY A 104 1.15 1.84 -19.45
C GLY A 104 1.47 2.61 -20.73
N ASP A 105 0.99 3.85 -20.87
CA ASP A 105 1.36 4.74 -21.95
C ASP A 105 2.86 5.05 -21.94
N LYS A 106 3.42 5.29 -20.76
CA LYS A 106 4.82 5.67 -20.58
C LYS A 106 5.82 4.56 -20.92
N ILE A 107 5.45 3.30 -20.63
CA ILE A 107 6.31 2.12 -20.82
C ILE A 107 5.91 1.26 -22.03
N ASP A 108 4.98 1.74 -22.86
CA ASP A 108 4.44 1.04 -24.05
C ASP A 108 3.78 -0.32 -23.74
N CYS A 109 3.07 -0.39 -22.59
CA CYS A 109 2.32 -1.56 -22.11
C CYS A 109 0.80 -1.29 -22.01
N LYS A 110 0.22 -0.58 -22.99
CA LYS A 110 -1.16 -0.06 -22.97
C LYS A 110 -2.24 -1.12 -22.80
N GLU A 111 -2.13 -2.23 -23.51
CA GLU A 111 -3.16 -3.28 -23.54
C GLU A 111 -3.34 -3.93 -22.16
N LEU A 112 -2.25 -4.31 -21.51
CA LEU A 112 -2.30 -4.90 -20.17
C LEU A 112 -2.68 -3.87 -19.11
N SER A 113 -2.21 -2.61 -19.21
CA SER A 113 -2.60 -1.56 -18.27
C SER A 113 -4.10 -1.29 -18.33
N GLU A 114 -4.71 -1.20 -19.52
CA GLU A 114 -6.16 -1.06 -19.68
C GLU A 114 -6.91 -2.29 -19.14
N THR A 115 -6.37 -3.49 -19.38
CA THR A 115 -6.97 -4.72 -18.86
C THR A 115 -7.03 -4.74 -17.32
N PHE A 116 -5.95 -4.30 -16.63
CA PHE A 116 -5.95 -4.21 -15.17
C PHE A 116 -6.82 -3.06 -14.67
N ALA A 117 -6.75 -1.90 -15.32
CA ALA A 117 -7.58 -0.74 -14.98
C ALA A 117 -9.07 -1.10 -15.02
N ALA A 118 -9.56 -1.68 -16.12
CA ALA A 118 -10.95 -2.09 -16.25
C ALA A 118 -11.37 -3.15 -15.23
N LYS A 119 -10.49 -4.11 -14.87
CA LYS A 119 -10.78 -5.10 -13.82
C LYS A 119 -10.91 -4.45 -12.44
N ILE A 120 -10.07 -3.47 -12.13
CA ILE A 120 -10.12 -2.74 -10.86
C ILE A 120 -11.40 -1.90 -10.81
N GLU A 121 -11.74 -1.15 -11.87
CA GLU A 121 -13.00 -0.40 -11.97
C GLU A 121 -14.22 -1.30 -11.73
N LEU A 122 -14.23 -2.48 -12.35
CA LEU A 122 -15.31 -3.46 -12.14
C LEU A 122 -15.41 -3.95 -10.68
N GLU A 123 -14.29 -4.07 -9.97
CA GLU A 123 -14.30 -4.41 -8.53
C GLU A 123 -14.70 -3.22 -7.66
N LEU A 124 -14.34 -1.99 -8.04
CA LEU A 124 -14.75 -0.77 -7.35
C LEU A 124 -16.28 -0.55 -7.45
N ASP A 125 -16.88 -0.83 -8.61
CA ASP A 125 -18.33 -0.74 -8.81
C ASP A 125 -19.14 -1.69 -7.90
N LYS A 126 -18.50 -2.79 -7.44
CA LYS A 126 -19.09 -3.73 -6.49
C LYS A 126 -18.89 -3.25 -5.04
N LYS A 127 -19.17 -1.99 -4.75
CA LYS A 127 -19.01 -1.44 -3.41
C LYS A 127 -19.80 -2.23 -2.38
N ASN A 128 -19.14 -2.72 -1.33
CA ASN A 128 -19.85 -3.29 -0.18
C ASN A 128 -20.56 -2.16 0.59
N LYS A 129 -21.69 -2.49 1.20
CA LYS A 129 -22.39 -1.52 2.07
C LYS A 129 -21.47 -1.20 3.27
N ASP A 130 -21.45 0.07 3.66
CA ASP A 130 -20.69 0.58 4.82
C ASP A 130 -21.35 0.10 6.14
N ASN A 131 -21.44 -1.21 6.32
CA ASN A 131 -22.04 -1.88 7.49
C ASN A 131 -21.14 -3.00 8.03
N GLY A 132 -19.87 -2.99 7.66
CA GLY A 132 -18.87 -3.87 8.21
C GLY A 132 -18.40 -3.44 9.58
N PRO A 133 -17.52 -4.24 10.19
CA PRO A 133 -16.97 -3.93 11.50
C PRO A 133 -16.11 -2.67 11.45
N LYS A 134 -16.12 -1.95 12.57
CA LYS A 134 -15.23 -0.81 12.78
C LYS A 134 -13.87 -1.29 13.22
N VAL A 135 -12.86 -1.03 12.40
CA VAL A 135 -11.52 -1.60 12.58
C VAL A 135 -10.42 -0.54 12.65
N ALA A 136 -9.34 -0.87 13.35
CA ALA A 136 -8.06 -0.19 13.26
C ALA A 136 -7.04 -1.12 12.58
N ALA A 137 -6.52 -0.72 11.42
CA ALA A 137 -5.48 -1.50 10.74
C ALA A 137 -4.11 -1.03 11.22
N MET A 138 -3.44 -1.87 12.00
CA MET A 138 -2.16 -1.60 12.64
C MET A 138 -1.02 -1.86 11.68
N ILE A 139 -0.08 -0.90 11.59
CA ILE A 139 1.08 -0.96 10.68
C ILE A 139 2.41 -0.84 11.39
N TRP A 140 2.43 -0.31 12.63
CA TRP A 140 3.64 -0.12 13.41
C TRP A 140 3.38 -0.26 14.91
N HIS A 141 4.34 -0.84 15.67
CA HIS A 141 4.11 -1.21 17.06
C HIS A 141 4.66 -0.19 18.07
N GLU A 142 5.82 0.40 17.83
CA GLU A 142 6.44 1.35 18.77
C GLU A 142 6.89 2.64 18.07
N PRO A 143 6.13 3.74 18.14
CA PRO A 143 4.79 3.85 18.77
C PRO A 143 3.73 3.07 17.99
N LEU A 144 2.63 2.69 18.63
CA LEU A 144 1.52 2.02 17.96
C LEU A 144 0.88 2.97 16.94
N MET A 145 0.86 2.56 15.65
CA MET A 145 0.31 3.38 14.57
C MET A 145 -0.64 2.56 13.71
N CYS A 146 -1.66 3.22 13.18
CA CYS A 146 -2.60 2.64 12.24
C CYS A 146 -2.75 3.50 10.99
N VAL A 147 -3.52 3.02 10.01
CA VAL A 147 -3.84 3.77 8.78
C VAL A 147 -5.09 4.63 8.98
N SER A 148 -5.10 5.81 8.36
CA SER A 148 -6.28 6.69 8.26
C SER A 148 -7.06 6.40 6.97
N PRO A 149 -8.38 6.66 6.92
CA PRO A 149 -9.19 6.56 5.70
C PRO A 149 -8.75 7.53 4.60
N THR A 150 -7.95 8.56 4.94
CA THR A 150 -7.41 9.55 3.99
C THR A 150 -6.19 9.05 3.21
N ARG A 151 -5.76 7.81 3.43
CA ARG A 151 -4.66 7.14 2.72
C ARG A 151 -5.15 5.90 1.98
N TYR A 152 -4.39 5.49 0.99
CA TYR A 152 -4.72 4.34 0.14
C TYR A 152 -5.20 3.12 0.94
N SER A 153 -4.44 2.71 1.95
CA SER A 153 -4.75 1.50 2.75
C SER A 153 -6.09 1.60 3.49
N GLY A 154 -6.36 2.74 4.13
CA GLY A 154 -7.63 2.96 4.84
C GLY A 154 -8.80 3.10 3.86
N SER A 155 -8.63 3.85 2.77
CA SER A 155 -9.62 3.97 1.69
C SER A 155 -9.93 2.61 1.04
N LEU A 156 -8.92 1.74 0.85
CA LEU A 156 -9.11 0.38 0.37
C LEU A 156 -10.01 -0.44 1.30
N LEU A 157 -9.79 -0.36 2.61
CA LEU A 157 -10.63 -1.06 3.59
C LEU A 157 -12.07 -0.54 3.57
N GLU A 158 -12.28 0.78 3.49
CA GLU A 158 -13.62 1.38 3.38
C GLU A 158 -14.33 0.94 2.09
N GLN A 159 -13.61 0.90 0.96
CA GLN A 159 -14.14 0.37 -0.30
C GLN A 159 -14.54 -1.11 -0.19
N CYS A 160 -13.90 -1.86 0.70
CA CYS A 160 -14.23 -3.26 1.00
C CYS A 160 -15.35 -3.43 2.03
N GLY A 161 -15.88 -2.33 2.60
CA GLY A 161 -17.03 -2.31 3.50
C GLY A 161 -16.70 -2.25 4.99
N PHE A 162 -15.43 -2.13 5.38
CA PHE A 162 -15.02 -1.83 6.74
C PHE A 162 -15.33 -0.37 7.10
N ILE A 163 -15.43 -0.06 8.38
CA ILE A 163 -15.46 1.30 8.89
C ILE A 163 -14.08 1.60 9.49
N VAL A 164 -13.36 2.56 8.91
CA VAL A 164 -12.02 2.97 9.35
C VAL A 164 -12.11 4.35 9.97
N PRO A 165 -12.00 4.50 11.29
CA PRO A 165 -12.04 5.80 11.93
C PRO A 165 -10.82 6.65 11.59
N ASP A 166 -11.05 7.94 11.46
CA ASP A 166 -9.97 8.91 11.37
C ASP A 166 -9.60 9.41 12.77
N PHE A 167 -8.48 8.91 13.30
CA PHE A 167 -8.03 9.25 14.66
C PHE A 167 -7.32 10.61 14.71
N GLU A 168 -6.90 11.15 13.57
CA GLU A 168 -6.16 12.40 13.47
C GLU A 168 -6.47 13.09 12.12
N PRO A 169 -7.64 13.73 11.97
CA PRO A 169 -8.11 14.27 10.68
C PRO A 169 -7.15 15.25 10.00
N ASP A 170 -6.41 16.03 10.80
CA ASP A 170 -5.43 16.99 10.29
C ASP A 170 -3.99 16.42 10.22
N GLY A 171 -3.85 15.12 10.47
CA GLY A 171 -2.56 14.42 10.53
C GLY A 171 -2.03 14.00 9.15
N ASN A 172 -0.95 13.23 9.20
CA ASN A 172 -0.27 12.74 8.00
C ASN A 172 -0.89 11.45 7.42
N GLY A 173 -1.99 10.97 8.00
CA GLY A 173 -2.69 9.74 7.58
C GLY A 173 -2.15 8.45 8.23
N TYR A 174 -1.21 8.56 9.15
CA TYR A 174 -0.64 7.45 9.93
C TYR A 174 -0.60 7.81 11.42
N PRO A 175 -1.78 7.92 12.07
CA PRO A 175 -1.89 8.38 13.43
C PRO A 175 -1.21 7.44 14.43
N VAL A 176 -0.57 8.02 15.44
CA VAL A 176 -0.16 7.30 16.65
C VAL A 176 -1.40 7.11 17.52
N VAL A 177 -1.72 5.86 17.81
CA VAL A 177 -2.91 5.51 18.59
C VAL A 177 -2.56 4.95 19.96
N THR A 178 -3.46 5.15 20.90
CA THR A 178 -3.41 4.60 22.27
C THR A 178 -4.62 3.73 22.51
N THR A 179 -4.62 2.96 23.58
CA THR A 179 -5.79 2.20 24.03
C THR A 179 -7.02 3.09 24.23
N ASN A 180 -6.84 4.32 24.73
CA ASN A 180 -7.93 5.28 24.87
C ASN A 180 -8.56 5.65 23.51
N HIS A 181 -7.75 5.84 22.46
CA HIS A 181 -8.28 6.11 21.11
C HIS A 181 -9.13 4.94 20.61
N LEU A 182 -8.71 3.69 20.86
CA LEU A 182 -9.46 2.49 20.47
C LEU A 182 -10.81 2.41 21.22
N ILE A 183 -10.82 2.78 22.50
CA ILE A 183 -12.02 2.82 23.34
C ILE A 183 -12.99 3.92 22.87
N GLU A 184 -12.52 5.16 22.74
CA GLU A 184 -13.33 6.32 22.37
C GLU A 184 -13.99 6.16 21.01
N HIS A 185 -13.28 5.55 20.06
CA HIS A 185 -13.80 5.26 18.73
C HIS A 185 -14.63 3.97 18.65
N ASN A 186 -14.77 3.23 19.75
CA ASN A 186 -15.49 1.95 19.81
C ASN A 186 -14.99 0.97 18.74
N ILE A 187 -13.68 0.72 18.69
CA ILE A 187 -13.08 -0.22 17.76
C ILE A 187 -13.53 -1.64 18.09
N GLU A 188 -14.02 -2.36 17.10
CA GLU A 188 -14.49 -3.74 17.22
C GLU A 188 -13.37 -4.74 16.97
N GLY A 189 -12.43 -4.40 16.06
CA GLY A 189 -11.33 -5.28 15.70
C GLY A 189 -10.06 -4.57 15.30
N MET A 190 -8.94 -5.28 15.43
CA MET A 190 -7.65 -4.86 14.88
C MET A 190 -7.23 -5.78 13.75
N LEU A 191 -6.89 -5.17 12.61
CA LEU A 191 -6.24 -5.81 11.49
C LEU A 191 -4.73 -5.63 11.65
N LEU A 192 -4.03 -6.72 11.91
CA LEU A 192 -2.61 -6.74 12.24
C LEU A 192 -1.79 -6.98 10.97
N SER A 193 -1.21 -5.94 10.40
CA SER A 193 -0.47 -6.02 9.13
C SER A 193 0.84 -6.79 9.28
N SER A 194 1.22 -7.53 8.23
CA SER A 194 2.52 -8.18 8.16
C SER A 194 3.65 -7.23 7.74
N GLU A 195 3.33 -5.98 7.34
CA GLU A 195 4.30 -4.94 6.99
C GLU A 195 3.76 -3.51 7.22
N PRO A 196 4.63 -2.53 7.40
CA PRO A 196 6.09 -2.62 7.54
C PRO A 196 6.54 -3.28 8.85
N HIS A 197 5.71 -3.32 9.92
CA HIS A 197 5.91 -4.17 11.10
C HIS A 197 5.17 -5.49 10.91
N ASN A 198 5.88 -6.60 11.09
CA ASN A 198 5.28 -7.93 11.00
C ASN A 198 4.63 -8.29 12.35
N PHE A 199 3.37 -7.88 12.53
CA PHE A 199 2.63 -8.17 13.75
C PHE A 199 2.41 -9.65 13.99
N ALA A 200 2.71 -10.11 15.20
CA ALA A 200 2.25 -11.40 15.70
C ALA A 200 0.84 -11.25 16.34
N LEU A 201 0.07 -12.34 16.36
CA LEU A 201 -1.27 -12.33 16.96
C LEU A 201 -1.22 -11.96 18.46
N GLU A 202 -0.19 -12.42 19.16
CA GLU A 202 0.04 -12.17 20.59
C GLU A 202 0.23 -10.68 20.91
N GLU A 203 0.79 -9.90 19.98
CA GLU A 203 0.92 -8.44 20.14
C GLU A 203 -0.47 -7.79 20.11
N GLY A 204 -1.34 -8.21 19.22
CA GLY A 204 -2.73 -7.73 19.16
C GLY A 204 -3.52 -8.16 20.39
N GLU A 205 -3.38 -9.40 20.87
CA GLU A 205 -4.01 -9.91 22.08
C GLU A 205 -3.60 -9.08 23.31
N ALA A 206 -2.31 -8.74 23.45
CA ALA A 206 -1.83 -7.90 24.55
C ALA A 206 -2.44 -6.49 24.52
N ILE A 207 -2.62 -5.90 23.33
CA ILE A 207 -3.30 -4.60 23.18
C ILE A 207 -4.78 -4.73 23.57
N SER A 208 -5.46 -5.78 23.11
CA SER A 208 -6.88 -6.02 23.41
C SER A 208 -7.14 -6.26 24.90
N GLU A 209 -6.28 -7.02 25.57
CA GLU A 209 -6.32 -7.21 27.03
C GLU A 209 -6.19 -5.88 27.77
N ARG A 210 -5.28 -5.03 27.33
CA ARG A 210 -5.09 -3.70 27.93
C ARG A 210 -6.31 -2.81 27.72
N VAL A 211 -6.92 -2.82 26.53
CA VAL A 211 -8.17 -2.10 26.24
C VAL A 211 -9.29 -2.56 27.19
N ALA A 212 -9.44 -3.87 27.40
CA ALA A 212 -10.44 -4.43 28.29
C ALA A 212 -10.18 -4.04 29.77
N LEU A 213 -8.93 -4.05 30.24
CA LEU A 213 -8.55 -3.61 31.58
C LEU A 213 -8.82 -2.12 31.81
N GLU A 214 -8.72 -1.29 30.78
CA GLU A 214 -9.01 0.14 30.83
C GLU A 214 -10.51 0.47 30.63
N GLY A 215 -11.38 -0.56 30.56
CA GLY A 215 -12.84 -0.42 30.52
C GLY A 215 -13.44 -0.38 29.10
N GLY A 216 -12.65 -0.68 28.07
CA GLY A 216 -13.12 -0.85 26.70
C GLY A 216 -13.81 -2.20 26.47
N GLN A 217 -14.37 -2.35 25.28
CA GLN A 217 -14.95 -3.63 24.83
C GLN A 217 -13.84 -4.63 24.43
N ASN A 218 -14.22 -5.90 24.32
CA ASN A 218 -13.32 -6.90 23.75
C ASN A 218 -13.10 -6.62 22.27
N ILE A 219 -11.84 -6.46 21.87
CA ILE A 219 -11.43 -6.25 20.49
C ILE A 219 -10.89 -7.58 19.95
N TRP A 220 -11.42 -8.03 18.81
CA TRP A 220 -10.87 -9.19 18.13
C TRP A 220 -9.66 -8.81 17.27
N ASN A 221 -8.78 -9.79 16.98
CA ASN A 221 -7.55 -9.58 16.21
C ASN A 221 -7.47 -10.54 15.03
N VAL A 222 -7.02 -10.04 13.88
CA VAL A 222 -6.76 -10.84 12.68
C VAL A 222 -5.46 -10.37 12.03
N CYS A 223 -4.49 -11.29 11.87
CA CYS A 223 -3.31 -11.01 11.05
C CYS A 223 -3.70 -10.95 9.58
N ILE A 224 -3.24 -9.93 8.89
CA ILE A 224 -3.54 -9.66 7.49
C ILE A 224 -2.27 -9.55 6.63
N ASP A 225 -2.42 -9.83 5.34
CA ASP A 225 -1.40 -9.61 4.35
C ASP A 225 -1.16 -8.10 4.16
N GLY A 226 0.02 -7.64 4.56
CA GLY A 226 0.42 -6.24 4.47
C GLY A 226 0.59 -5.77 3.03
N GLU A 227 1.10 -6.62 2.13
CA GLU A 227 1.18 -6.29 0.70
C GLU A 227 -0.22 -6.08 0.10
N ALA A 228 -1.19 -6.91 0.46
CA ALA A 228 -2.58 -6.73 0.05
C ALA A 228 -3.17 -5.39 0.54
N LEU A 229 -2.73 -4.91 1.72
CA LEU A 229 -3.18 -3.65 2.32
C LEU A 229 -2.49 -2.43 1.70
N THR A 230 -1.19 -2.50 1.44
CA THR A 230 -0.36 -1.31 1.17
C THR A 230 0.08 -1.18 -0.29
N TRP A 231 0.12 -2.28 -1.05
CA TRP A 231 0.61 -2.27 -2.42
C TRP A 231 -0.48 -1.87 -3.42
N PHE A 232 -0.39 -0.64 -3.91
CA PHE A 232 -1.23 -0.17 -5.02
C PHE A 232 -0.69 -0.61 -6.39
N GLY A 233 -1.39 -0.24 -7.46
CA GLY A 233 -1.11 -0.67 -8.84
C GLY A 233 -1.89 -1.92 -9.21
N THR A 234 -1.29 -2.86 -9.93
CA THR A 234 -1.97 -4.11 -10.31
C THR A 234 -2.40 -4.94 -9.11
N HIS A 235 -1.66 -4.83 -8.00
CA HIS A 235 -1.95 -5.56 -6.75
C HIS A 235 -3.24 -5.10 -6.06
N THR A 236 -3.73 -3.88 -6.35
CA THR A 236 -5.04 -3.39 -5.89
C THR A 236 -6.18 -4.36 -6.18
N LEU A 237 -6.14 -5.03 -7.33
CA LEU A 237 -7.15 -6.03 -7.68
C LEU A 237 -7.19 -7.21 -6.69
N TYR A 238 -6.03 -7.64 -6.21
CA TYR A 238 -5.92 -8.65 -5.16
C TYR A 238 -6.41 -8.11 -3.82
N GLY A 239 -5.94 -6.93 -3.40
CA GLY A 239 -6.34 -6.28 -2.15
C GLY A 239 -7.85 -6.11 -2.03
N LEU A 240 -8.51 -5.58 -3.07
CA LEU A 240 -9.97 -5.42 -3.12
C LEU A 240 -10.71 -6.74 -2.89
N LYS A 241 -10.32 -7.80 -3.59
CA LYS A 241 -10.95 -9.12 -3.46
C LYS A 241 -10.71 -9.75 -2.10
N HIS A 242 -9.47 -9.65 -1.61
CA HIS A 242 -9.05 -10.21 -0.32
C HIS A 242 -9.84 -9.57 0.83
N PHE A 243 -9.86 -8.23 0.91
CA PHE A 243 -10.51 -7.53 2.02
C PHE A 243 -12.04 -7.54 1.93
N LYS A 244 -12.64 -7.59 0.73
CA LYS A 244 -14.09 -7.83 0.59
C LYS A 244 -14.48 -9.19 1.17
N ALA A 245 -13.75 -10.24 0.82
CA ALA A 245 -14.00 -11.58 1.35
C ALA A 245 -13.80 -11.64 2.88
N LEU A 246 -12.76 -11.01 3.40
CA LEU A 246 -12.51 -10.92 4.84
C LEU A 246 -13.63 -10.17 5.57
N CYS A 247 -14.09 -9.04 5.04
CA CYS A 247 -15.18 -8.27 5.63
C CYS A 247 -16.48 -9.08 5.69
N GLU A 248 -16.81 -9.81 4.63
CA GLU A 248 -17.99 -10.68 4.60
C GLU A 248 -17.90 -11.84 5.60
N ASP A 249 -16.73 -12.49 5.71
CA ASP A 249 -16.52 -13.56 6.68
C ASP A 249 -16.68 -13.05 8.14
N LEU A 250 -16.10 -11.88 8.44
CA LEU A 250 -16.23 -11.28 9.78
C LEU A 250 -17.67 -10.90 10.12
N LYS A 251 -18.46 -10.38 9.16
CA LYS A 251 -19.89 -10.11 9.34
C LYS A 251 -20.69 -11.39 9.66
N MET A 252 -20.39 -12.49 8.97
CA MET A 252 -21.07 -13.76 9.20
C MET A 252 -20.77 -14.34 10.60
N ARG A 253 -19.56 -14.11 11.11
CA ARG A 253 -19.19 -14.57 12.46
C ARG A 253 -19.83 -13.75 13.59
N ALA A 254 -20.20 -12.51 13.30
CA ALA A 254 -20.83 -11.59 14.25
C ALA A 254 -22.38 -11.71 14.29
N SER A 255 -22.98 -12.43 13.33
CA SER A 255 -24.43 -12.67 13.20
C SER A 255 -24.87 -13.92 13.94
#